data_9e781e39d51a419b6618e3b3dceea0b1
#
_entry.id   9e781e39d51a419b6618e3b3dceea0b1
#
_cell.length_a   1.000
_cell.length_b   1.000
_cell.length_c   1.000
_cell.angle_alpha   90.00
_cell.angle_beta   90.00
_cell.angle_gamma   90.00
#
_symmetry.space_group_name_H-M   'P 1'
#
loop_
_entity.id
_entity.type
_entity.pdbx_description
1 polymer ?
#
loop_
_entity_poly.entity_id
_entity_poly.type
_entity_poly.pdbx_seq_one_letter_code
_entity_poly.pdbx_strand_id
1 'polypeptide(L)'
;MPLKATDDQFIAVWTRLKKPREVSQELGITLRATMDRRRAVEAKYGIHLPTKGSSNFKGWQSEKGKKLSKLAEQRARRYEVEINDTLKDGVVLIASDAHYWPGIVTVAHEAFCRLAKQLSPQMVILNGDVFDGARISRHARIMWEKQPLVKDEIGTVQDRCAEIERAAGKAKLIRTIGNHDARFENYLSGRVGEFEEMTGMTLLDYLPRWRAGWVVHLNKETESWLTIRHRPVSGGIHASYNSTLRAGVSYVHGHLHKLQVTPWADYRGRRYGVDTGTLAEPYGPQFNYCEAGPVNWASGFAVVTFVGGKMLQPELCVVEHGKAWFRGKEV
;
A
#
# COMPACT_ATOMS: atom_id res chain seq x y z
N MET A 1 -17.39 56.47 -15.99
CA MET A 1 -16.82 55.14 -15.68
C MET A 1 -15.35 55.33 -15.40
N PRO A 2 -14.79 54.91 -14.27
CA PRO A 2 -13.34 55.03 -14.07
C PRO A 2 -12.64 54.17 -15.11
N LEU A 3 -11.63 54.76 -15.78
CA LEU A 3 -10.75 54.08 -16.74
C LEU A 3 -10.17 52.82 -16.09
N LYS A 4 -10.48 51.65 -16.64
CA LYS A 4 -9.90 50.40 -16.16
C LYS A 4 -8.38 50.47 -16.36
N ALA A 5 -7.62 50.47 -15.27
CA ALA A 5 -6.17 50.43 -15.31
C ALA A 5 -5.72 49.31 -16.28
N THR A 6 -4.67 49.57 -17.07
CA THR A 6 -4.05 48.51 -17.94
C THR A 6 -3.35 47.44 -17.08
N ASP A 7 -3.02 46.32 -17.66
CA ASP A 7 -2.28 45.25 -16.94
C ASP A 7 -0.91 45.78 -16.44
N ASP A 8 -0.22 46.59 -17.25
CA ASP A 8 1.06 47.22 -16.87
C ASP A 8 0.91 48.16 -15.67
N GLN A 9 -0.16 48.97 -15.67
CA GLN A 9 -0.47 49.87 -14.54
C GLN A 9 -0.79 49.04 -13.30
N PHE A 10 -1.54 47.96 -13.44
CA PHE A 10 -1.85 47.04 -12.34
C PHE A 10 -0.57 46.41 -11.75
N ILE A 11 0.32 45.88 -12.63
CA ILE A 11 1.59 45.31 -12.22
C ILE A 11 2.47 46.35 -11.49
N ALA A 12 2.59 47.54 -12.03
CA ALA A 12 3.35 48.62 -11.41
C ALA A 12 2.87 48.99 -10.03
N VAL A 13 1.55 49.19 -9.86
CA VAL A 13 0.92 49.52 -8.58
C VAL A 13 1.09 48.34 -7.60
N TRP A 14 0.89 47.12 -8.06
CA TRP A 14 1.08 45.92 -7.22
C TRP A 14 2.54 45.77 -6.76
N THR A 15 3.50 45.90 -7.67
CA THR A 15 4.92 45.77 -7.36
C THR A 15 5.39 46.81 -6.31
N ARG A 16 4.83 47.99 -6.36
CA ARG A 16 5.11 49.06 -5.39
C ARG A 16 4.46 48.85 -4.03
N LEU A 17 3.17 48.52 -4.00
CA LEU A 17 2.41 48.44 -2.75
C LEU A 17 2.46 47.05 -2.09
N LYS A 18 2.38 46.01 -2.88
CA LYS A 18 2.40 44.57 -2.42
C LYS A 18 1.32 44.23 -1.38
N LYS A 19 0.31 45.10 -1.21
CA LYS A 19 -0.79 44.93 -0.28
C LYS A 19 -2.14 45.03 -1.03
N PRO A 20 -2.91 43.96 -1.10
CA PRO A 20 -4.15 43.90 -1.90
C PRO A 20 -5.14 45.04 -1.58
N ARG A 21 -5.29 45.40 -0.31
CA ARG A 21 -6.20 46.47 0.12
C ARG A 21 -5.74 47.86 -0.38
N GLU A 22 -4.46 48.14 -0.29
CA GLU A 22 -3.89 49.42 -0.76
C GLU A 22 -3.97 49.50 -2.29
N VAL A 23 -3.71 48.39 -3.01
CA VAL A 23 -3.87 48.29 -4.47
C VAL A 23 -5.33 48.49 -4.87
N SER A 24 -6.29 47.92 -4.13
CA SER A 24 -7.71 48.06 -4.42
C SER A 24 -8.18 49.50 -4.26
N GLN A 25 -7.69 50.19 -3.24
CA GLN A 25 -7.99 51.60 -2.97
C GLN A 25 -7.42 52.52 -4.06
N GLU A 26 -6.15 52.32 -4.43
CA GLU A 26 -5.48 53.16 -5.43
C GLU A 26 -6.08 52.98 -6.84
N LEU A 27 -6.48 51.77 -7.18
CA LEU A 27 -7.08 51.49 -8.47
C LEU A 27 -8.61 51.69 -8.51
N GLY A 28 -9.25 52.02 -7.39
CA GLY A 28 -10.69 52.22 -7.31
C GLY A 28 -11.52 50.99 -7.62
N ILE A 29 -11.01 49.80 -7.34
CA ILE A 29 -11.68 48.51 -7.58
C ILE A 29 -11.85 47.72 -6.27
N THR A 30 -12.81 46.80 -6.25
CA THR A 30 -13.04 45.98 -5.05
C THR A 30 -11.85 45.05 -4.76
N LEU A 31 -11.67 44.71 -3.49
CA LEU A 31 -10.60 43.77 -3.07
C LEU A 31 -10.70 42.43 -3.82
N ARG A 32 -11.93 41.96 -4.05
CA ARG A 32 -12.17 40.72 -4.82
C ARG A 32 -11.70 40.88 -6.26
N ALA A 33 -12.10 41.94 -6.95
CA ALA A 33 -11.65 42.24 -8.31
C ALA A 33 -10.14 42.41 -8.41
N THR A 34 -9.49 42.99 -7.37
CA THR A 34 -8.04 43.09 -7.27
C THR A 34 -7.36 41.73 -7.22
N MET A 35 -7.88 40.83 -6.41
CA MET A 35 -7.33 39.46 -6.30
C MET A 35 -7.55 38.59 -7.55
N ASP A 36 -8.74 38.70 -8.16
CA ASP A 36 -9.06 38.00 -9.39
C ASP A 36 -8.18 38.47 -10.55
N ARG A 37 -7.99 39.79 -10.64
CA ARG A 37 -7.11 40.42 -11.63
C ARG A 37 -5.64 40.05 -11.44
N ARG A 38 -5.18 39.98 -10.19
CA ARG A 38 -3.83 39.49 -9.88
C ARG A 38 -3.61 38.09 -10.47
N ARG A 39 -4.53 37.12 -10.21
CA ARG A 39 -4.44 35.76 -10.72
C ARG A 39 -4.43 35.73 -12.25
N ALA A 40 -5.28 36.54 -12.89
CA ALA A 40 -5.36 36.65 -14.32
C ALA A 40 -4.05 37.17 -14.95
N VAL A 41 -3.44 38.20 -14.33
CA VAL A 41 -2.17 38.80 -14.76
C VAL A 41 -1.01 37.82 -14.52
N GLU A 42 -0.95 37.19 -13.36
CA GLU A 42 0.06 36.14 -13.05
C GLU A 42 0.01 35.00 -14.08
N ALA A 43 -1.20 34.53 -14.42
CA ALA A 43 -1.39 33.47 -15.40
C ALA A 43 -1.05 33.91 -16.83
N LYS A 44 -1.43 35.15 -17.22
CA LYS A 44 -1.23 35.69 -18.57
C LYS A 44 0.25 35.93 -18.89
N TYR A 45 1.01 36.42 -17.93
CA TYR A 45 2.39 36.84 -18.14
C TYR A 45 3.43 35.89 -17.53
N GLY A 46 3.00 34.83 -16.86
CA GLY A 46 3.91 33.86 -16.18
C GLY A 46 4.73 34.50 -15.05
N ILE A 47 4.21 35.57 -14.41
CA ILE A 47 4.89 36.32 -13.35
C ILE A 47 4.25 36.03 -11.99
N HIS A 48 5.01 36.26 -10.91
CA HIS A 48 4.48 36.20 -9.56
C HIS A 48 4.46 37.58 -8.94
N LEU A 49 3.29 38.01 -8.48
CA LEU A 49 3.07 39.30 -7.81
C LEU A 49 3.00 39.10 -6.28
N PRO A 50 4.11 39.27 -5.54
CA PRO A 50 4.16 38.99 -4.11
C PRO A 50 3.29 39.95 -3.30
N THR A 51 2.75 39.50 -2.17
CA THR A 51 2.03 40.34 -1.20
C THR A 51 2.92 40.70 -0.03
N LYS A 52 2.91 41.98 0.36
CA LYS A 52 3.60 42.47 1.56
C LYS A 52 2.78 42.05 2.79
N GLY A 53 3.24 41.03 3.51
CA GLY A 53 2.51 40.43 4.64
C GLY A 53 2.52 38.90 4.61
N SER A 54 2.88 38.29 3.50
CA SER A 54 3.26 36.87 3.49
C SER A 54 4.62 36.62 4.18
N SER A 55 5.24 37.67 4.73
CA SER A 55 6.50 37.60 5.50
C SER A 55 6.35 37.01 6.91
N ASN A 56 5.14 36.72 7.38
CA ASN A 56 4.94 35.82 8.52
C ASN A 56 5.31 34.35 8.22
N PHE A 57 5.84 34.11 7.04
CA PHE A 57 6.51 32.84 6.66
C PHE A 57 7.85 32.62 7.39
N LYS A 58 8.34 33.55 8.21
CA LYS A 58 9.48 33.30 9.10
C LYS A 58 9.24 32.15 10.08
N GLY A 59 7.98 31.84 10.40
CA GLY A 59 7.61 30.71 11.24
C GLY A 59 7.86 29.34 10.58
N TRP A 60 7.75 29.26 9.25
CA TRP A 60 8.00 28.03 8.49
C TRP A 60 9.51 27.79 8.22
N GLN A 61 10.33 28.82 8.32
CA GLN A 61 11.78 28.69 8.26
C GLN A 61 12.41 28.38 9.63
N SER A 62 11.61 28.41 10.71
CA SER A 62 12.05 27.92 12.02
C SER A 62 12.29 26.40 11.97
N GLU A 63 13.17 25.89 12.84
CA GLU A 63 13.41 24.44 12.95
C GLU A 63 12.12 23.64 13.21
N LYS A 64 11.18 24.22 13.96
CA LYS A 64 9.85 23.64 14.19
C LYS A 64 9.01 23.63 12.90
N GLY A 65 9.05 24.70 12.09
CA GLY A 65 8.36 24.78 10.80
C GLY A 65 8.94 23.82 9.78
N LYS A 66 10.27 23.71 9.69
CA LYS A 66 10.95 22.72 8.83
C LYS A 66 10.60 21.29 9.24
N LYS A 67 10.55 21.01 10.56
CA LYS A 67 10.17 19.70 11.09
C LYS A 67 8.72 19.36 10.76
N LEU A 68 7.79 20.31 10.87
CA LEU A 68 6.38 20.15 10.50
C LEU A 68 6.19 19.96 9.00
N SER A 69 6.92 20.73 8.16
CA SER A 69 6.91 20.57 6.70
C SER A 69 7.42 19.18 6.30
N LYS A 70 8.54 18.74 6.89
CA LYS A 70 9.10 17.40 6.65
C LYS A 70 8.16 16.28 7.10
N LEU A 71 7.44 16.50 8.21
CA LEU A 71 6.42 15.58 8.69
C LEU A 71 5.20 15.53 7.75
N ALA A 72 4.78 16.68 7.21
CA ALA A 72 3.70 16.77 6.23
C ALA A 72 4.10 16.11 4.90
N GLU A 73 5.34 16.33 4.44
CA GLU A 73 5.87 15.62 3.26
C GLU A 73 5.97 14.11 3.47
N GLN A 74 6.37 13.67 4.66
CA GLN A 74 6.38 12.24 5.02
C GLN A 74 4.97 11.66 5.10
N ARG A 75 3.99 12.42 5.58
CA ARG A 75 2.58 12.02 5.61
C ARG A 75 1.93 12.02 4.23
N ALA A 76 2.28 12.96 3.34
CA ALA A 76 1.82 12.98 1.96
C ALA A 76 2.32 11.80 1.13
N ARG A 77 3.47 11.20 1.52
CA ARG A 77 3.99 9.95 0.94
C ARG A 77 3.61 8.74 1.80
N ARG A 78 2.32 8.53 2.01
CA ARG A 78 1.81 7.46 2.89
C ARG A 78 2.16 6.07 2.40
N TYR A 79 2.23 5.87 1.07
CA TYR A 79 2.60 4.60 0.44
C TYR A 79 3.74 4.79 -0.54
N GLU A 80 4.72 3.92 -0.48
CA GLU A 80 5.76 3.88 -1.50
C GLU A 80 5.18 3.22 -2.76
N VAL A 81 5.44 3.82 -3.94
CA VAL A 81 5.04 3.18 -5.21
C VAL A 81 5.83 1.89 -5.38
N GLU A 82 7.14 1.95 -5.15
CA GLU A 82 8.06 0.82 -5.23
C GLU A 82 8.94 0.77 -3.98
N ILE A 83 9.02 -0.40 -3.37
CA ILE A 83 10.00 -0.72 -2.35
C ILE A 83 11.10 -1.55 -3.01
N ASN A 84 12.30 -1.00 -3.10
CA ASN A 84 13.46 -1.70 -3.63
C ASN A 84 14.36 -2.17 -2.47
N ASP A 85 14.75 -3.45 -2.49
CA ASP A 85 15.68 -4.03 -1.51
C ASP A 85 16.58 -5.07 -2.20
N THR A 86 17.68 -5.41 -1.53
CA THR A 86 18.66 -6.38 -2.03
C THR A 86 18.90 -7.44 -0.97
N LEU A 87 18.88 -8.70 -1.38
CA LEU A 87 19.17 -9.83 -0.52
C LEU A 87 20.20 -10.74 -1.20
N LYS A 88 21.36 -10.90 -0.59
CA LYS A 88 22.41 -11.80 -1.07
C LYS A 88 22.17 -13.23 -0.59
N ASP A 89 21.98 -13.40 0.71
CA ASP A 89 21.79 -14.69 1.35
C ASP A 89 20.65 -14.62 2.35
N GLY A 90 19.79 -15.62 2.38
CA GLY A 90 18.76 -15.75 3.40
C GLY A 90 17.38 -16.09 2.86
N VAL A 91 16.41 -16.07 3.74
CA VAL A 91 15.03 -16.47 3.52
C VAL A 91 14.10 -15.28 3.55
N VAL A 92 13.14 -15.26 2.63
CA VAL A 92 11.99 -14.36 2.60
C VAL A 92 10.74 -15.19 2.77
N LEU A 93 9.94 -14.91 3.79
CA LEU A 93 8.59 -15.48 3.93
C LEU A 93 7.58 -14.55 3.29
N ILE A 94 6.73 -15.07 2.42
CA ILE A 94 5.74 -14.28 1.68
C ILE A 94 4.38 -14.95 1.82
N ALA A 95 3.44 -14.24 2.45
CA ALA A 95 2.05 -14.65 2.54
C ALA A 95 1.13 -13.54 2.04
N SER A 96 -0.10 -13.87 1.69
CA SER A 96 -1.11 -12.91 1.25
C SER A 96 -2.51 -13.30 1.70
N ASP A 97 -3.46 -12.42 1.43
CA ASP A 97 -4.88 -12.73 1.53
C ASP A 97 -5.26 -13.32 2.89
N ALA A 98 -4.78 -12.67 3.95
CA ALA A 98 -5.05 -13.13 5.31
C ALA A 98 -6.50 -12.88 5.73
N HIS A 99 -7.12 -11.80 5.22
CA HIS A 99 -8.51 -11.45 5.51
C HIS A 99 -8.85 -11.72 6.97
N TYR A 100 -8.01 -11.22 7.88
CA TYR A 100 -8.11 -11.54 9.30
C TYR A 100 -9.49 -11.21 9.85
N TRP A 101 -10.15 -12.22 10.38
CA TRP A 101 -11.51 -12.12 10.88
C TRP A 101 -11.56 -12.28 12.40
N PRO A 102 -12.32 -11.42 13.12
CA PRO A 102 -12.41 -11.50 14.58
C PRO A 102 -12.84 -12.88 15.09
N GLY A 103 -12.10 -13.37 16.07
CA GLY A 103 -12.37 -14.67 16.70
C GLY A 103 -11.81 -15.88 15.93
N ILE A 104 -11.15 -15.68 14.79
CA ILE A 104 -10.56 -16.78 14.01
C ILE A 104 -9.03 -16.65 13.98
N VAL A 105 -8.36 -17.79 14.24
CA VAL A 105 -6.94 -17.99 14.02
C VAL A 105 -6.79 -19.19 13.10
N THR A 106 -6.18 -19.00 11.94
CA THR A 106 -6.08 -20.06 10.94
C THR A 106 -4.82 -20.89 11.14
N VAL A 107 -4.86 -22.17 10.70
CA VAL A 107 -3.70 -23.06 10.70
C VAL A 107 -2.55 -22.47 9.90
N ALA A 108 -2.83 -21.82 8.76
CA ALA A 108 -1.81 -21.17 7.94
C ALA A 108 -1.11 -20.03 8.67
N HIS A 109 -1.86 -19.20 9.43
CA HIS A 109 -1.27 -18.12 10.22
C HIS A 109 -0.35 -18.66 11.34
N GLU A 110 -0.79 -19.67 12.07
CA GLU A 110 0.03 -20.30 13.10
C GLU A 110 1.30 -20.91 12.51
N ALA A 111 1.18 -21.63 11.39
CA ALA A 111 2.33 -22.19 10.68
C ALA A 111 3.27 -21.10 10.17
N PHE A 112 2.75 -19.97 9.68
CA PHE A 112 3.54 -18.84 9.26
C PHE A 112 4.38 -18.28 10.42
N CYS A 113 3.79 -18.11 11.59
CA CYS A 113 4.50 -17.70 12.80
C CYS A 113 5.55 -18.73 13.23
N ARG A 114 5.21 -20.03 13.21
CA ARG A 114 6.17 -21.11 13.56
C ARG A 114 7.36 -21.12 12.61
N LEU A 115 7.13 -21.06 11.29
CA LEU A 115 8.22 -21.02 10.31
C LEU A 115 9.01 -19.72 10.36
N ALA A 116 8.39 -18.57 10.65
CA ALA A 116 9.10 -17.33 10.87
C ALA A 116 10.11 -17.46 12.03
N LYS A 117 9.73 -18.12 13.11
CA LYS A 117 10.64 -18.39 14.24
C LYS A 117 11.73 -19.40 13.89
N GLN A 118 11.39 -20.48 13.17
CA GLN A 118 12.33 -21.56 12.84
C GLN A 118 13.37 -21.15 11.79
N LEU A 119 12.93 -20.45 10.73
CA LEU A 119 13.77 -20.10 9.60
C LEU A 119 14.55 -18.79 9.82
N SER A 120 14.18 -17.99 10.81
CA SER A 120 14.78 -16.69 11.10
C SER A 120 14.97 -15.85 9.82
N PRO A 121 13.89 -15.52 9.09
CA PRO A 121 13.98 -14.89 7.79
C PRO A 121 14.60 -13.49 7.87
N GLN A 122 15.27 -13.06 6.81
CA GLN A 122 15.74 -11.69 6.66
C GLN A 122 14.61 -10.74 6.38
N MET A 123 13.51 -11.26 5.81
CA MET A 123 12.36 -10.44 5.43
C MET A 123 11.07 -11.24 5.54
N VAL A 124 10.04 -10.59 6.04
CA VAL A 124 8.65 -11.09 6.03
C VAL A 124 7.80 -10.13 5.21
N ILE A 125 7.08 -10.65 4.25
CA ILE A 125 6.23 -9.86 3.36
C ILE A 125 4.78 -10.35 3.45
N LEU A 126 3.88 -9.46 3.88
CA LEU A 126 2.44 -9.67 3.73
C LEU A 126 2.01 -9.02 2.40
N ASN A 127 1.74 -9.85 1.42
CA ASN A 127 1.50 -9.42 0.05
C ASN A 127 0.02 -9.05 -0.20
N GLY A 128 -0.50 -8.12 0.62
CA GLY A 128 -1.82 -7.54 0.49
C GLY A 128 -2.96 -8.35 1.10
N ASP A 129 -4.09 -7.69 1.23
CA ASP A 129 -5.35 -8.20 1.75
C ASP A 129 -5.21 -8.84 3.15
N VAL A 130 -4.54 -8.09 4.06
CA VAL A 130 -4.50 -8.46 5.49
C VAL A 130 -5.80 -8.11 6.19
N PHE A 131 -6.44 -7.02 5.76
CA PHE A 131 -7.73 -6.52 6.19
C PHE A 131 -8.80 -6.92 5.16
N ASP A 132 -9.97 -7.39 5.58
CA ASP A 132 -11.05 -7.72 4.62
C ASP A 132 -11.91 -6.51 4.28
N GLY A 133 -12.32 -5.74 5.27
CA GLY A 133 -13.19 -4.58 5.07
C GLY A 133 -14.60 -4.98 4.63
N ALA A 134 -15.13 -6.08 5.15
CA ALA A 134 -16.44 -6.60 4.77
C ALA A 134 -17.53 -5.55 4.89
N ARG A 135 -17.59 -4.85 6.03
CA ARG A 135 -18.63 -3.85 6.34
C ARG A 135 -18.58 -2.60 5.48
N ILE A 136 -17.43 -2.28 4.93
CA ILE A 136 -17.18 -1.11 4.07
C ILE A 136 -16.98 -1.49 2.61
N SER A 137 -17.32 -2.73 2.26
CA SER A 137 -17.32 -3.21 0.89
C SER A 137 -18.30 -2.43 0.02
N ARG A 138 -17.98 -2.24 -1.25
CA ARG A 138 -18.91 -1.71 -2.26
C ARG A 138 -20.02 -2.71 -2.64
N HIS A 139 -19.80 -3.99 -2.33
CA HIS A 139 -20.78 -5.05 -2.57
C HIS A 139 -21.73 -5.14 -1.39
N ALA A 140 -23.02 -5.35 -1.69
CA ALA A 140 -23.99 -5.60 -0.64
C ALA A 140 -23.63 -6.88 0.13
N ARG A 141 -23.88 -6.87 1.43
CA ARG A 141 -23.78 -8.10 2.24
C ARG A 141 -24.81 -9.11 1.76
N ILE A 142 -24.47 -10.38 1.89
CA ILE A 142 -25.38 -11.46 1.55
C ILE A 142 -26.39 -11.63 2.67
N MET A 143 -27.70 -11.49 2.36
CA MET A 143 -28.80 -11.64 3.29
C MET A 143 -28.60 -10.83 4.58
N TRP A 144 -28.79 -11.45 5.74
CA TRP A 144 -28.63 -10.86 7.09
C TRP A 144 -27.30 -11.22 7.74
N GLU A 145 -26.27 -11.45 6.93
CA GLU A 145 -24.93 -11.80 7.40
C GLU A 145 -24.41 -10.79 8.44
N LYS A 146 -23.89 -11.30 9.53
CA LYS A 146 -23.26 -10.47 10.57
C LYS A 146 -21.80 -10.22 10.18
N GLN A 147 -21.54 -9.02 9.71
CA GLN A 147 -20.18 -8.56 9.42
C GLN A 147 -19.58 -7.87 10.64
N PRO A 148 -18.27 -8.06 10.94
CA PRO A 148 -17.61 -7.44 12.06
C PRO A 148 -17.64 -5.91 11.95
N LEU A 149 -17.47 -5.23 13.06
CA LEU A 149 -17.20 -3.80 13.04
C LEU A 149 -15.78 -3.57 12.49
N VAL A 150 -15.59 -2.51 11.73
CA VAL A 150 -14.26 -2.13 11.21
C VAL A 150 -13.22 -2.04 12.32
N LYS A 151 -13.61 -1.53 13.49
CA LYS A 151 -12.75 -1.47 14.69
C LYS A 151 -12.26 -2.84 15.14
N ASP A 152 -13.16 -3.82 15.19
CA ASP A 152 -12.84 -5.17 15.68
C ASP A 152 -11.94 -5.91 14.67
N GLU A 153 -12.18 -5.68 13.37
CA GLU A 153 -11.39 -6.21 12.30
C GLU A 153 -9.97 -5.62 12.29
N ILE A 154 -9.83 -4.29 12.42
CA ILE A 154 -8.52 -3.63 12.56
C ILE A 154 -7.77 -4.14 13.80
N GLY A 155 -8.45 -4.27 14.93
CA GLY A 155 -7.87 -4.83 16.15
C GLY A 155 -7.32 -6.25 15.92
N THR A 156 -8.08 -7.08 15.21
CA THR A 156 -7.62 -8.44 14.86
C THR A 156 -6.40 -8.41 13.93
N VAL A 157 -6.38 -7.53 12.93
CA VAL A 157 -5.22 -7.33 12.06
C VAL A 157 -3.99 -6.94 12.87
N GLN A 158 -4.13 -6.01 13.83
CA GLN A 158 -3.04 -5.58 14.71
C GLN A 158 -2.50 -6.74 15.55
N ASP A 159 -3.39 -7.54 16.15
CA ASP A 159 -3.01 -8.69 17.00
C ASP A 159 -2.25 -9.73 16.16
N ARG A 160 -2.76 -10.12 15.00
CA ARG A 160 -2.13 -11.10 14.11
C ARG A 160 -0.79 -10.60 13.57
N CYS A 161 -0.72 -9.33 13.16
CA CYS A 161 0.55 -8.73 12.74
C CYS A 161 1.59 -8.70 13.88
N ALA A 162 1.17 -8.37 15.10
CA ALA A 162 2.04 -8.40 16.28
C ALA A 162 2.57 -9.81 16.61
N GLU A 163 1.79 -10.86 16.35
CA GLU A 163 2.26 -12.25 16.49
C GLU A 163 3.36 -12.57 15.47
N ILE A 164 3.15 -12.19 14.21
CA ILE A 164 4.18 -12.33 13.16
C ILE A 164 5.43 -11.53 13.52
N GLU A 165 5.28 -10.29 13.98
CA GLU A 165 6.39 -9.42 14.40
C GLU A 165 7.26 -10.07 15.49
N ARG A 166 6.61 -10.66 16.50
CA ARG A 166 7.32 -11.37 17.56
C ARG A 166 8.03 -12.61 17.05
N ALA A 167 7.39 -13.37 16.15
CA ALA A 167 7.96 -14.58 15.58
C ALA A 167 9.14 -14.28 14.62
N ALA A 168 9.03 -13.24 13.83
CA ALA A 168 10.02 -12.84 12.83
C ALA A 168 11.28 -12.16 13.43
N GLY A 169 11.21 -11.70 14.66
CA GLY A 169 12.35 -11.13 15.38
C GLY A 169 12.94 -9.88 14.72
N LYS A 170 14.10 -10.00 14.09
CA LYS A 170 14.81 -8.88 13.44
C LYS A 170 14.55 -8.74 11.94
N ALA A 171 13.66 -9.55 11.39
CA ALA A 171 13.34 -9.49 9.97
C ALA A 171 12.79 -8.10 9.56
N LYS A 172 13.07 -7.69 8.33
CA LYS A 172 12.39 -6.54 7.74
C LYS A 172 10.93 -6.89 7.52
N LEU A 173 10.02 -6.05 7.97
CA LEU A 173 8.59 -6.24 7.85
C LEU A 173 8.05 -5.34 6.75
N ILE A 174 7.54 -5.96 5.68
CA ILE A 174 7.02 -5.25 4.52
C ILE A 174 5.61 -5.75 4.23
N ARG A 175 4.74 -4.86 3.79
CA ARG A 175 3.45 -5.26 3.21
C ARG A 175 3.21 -4.56 1.88
N THR A 176 2.63 -5.25 0.94
CA THR A 176 2.03 -4.61 -0.22
C THR A 176 0.58 -4.26 0.09
N ILE A 177 -0.01 -3.39 -0.72
CA ILE A 177 -1.39 -2.97 -0.54
C ILE A 177 -2.27 -3.82 -1.46
N GLY A 178 -3.20 -4.54 -0.85
CA GLY A 178 -4.21 -5.29 -1.57
C GLY A 178 -5.45 -4.46 -1.86
N ASN A 179 -6.38 -5.04 -2.61
CA ASN A 179 -7.62 -4.35 -2.93
C ASN A 179 -8.60 -4.26 -1.76
N HIS A 180 -8.53 -5.21 -0.83
CA HIS A 180 -9.31 -5.15 0.40
C HIS A 180 -8.70 -4.16 1.39
N ASP A 181 -7.37 -4.12 1.53
CA ASP A 181 -6.69 -3.10 2.32
C ASP A 181 -7.08 -1.68 1.88
N ALA A 182 -7.14 -1.46 0.57
CA ALA A 182 -7.52 -0.17 0.01
C ALA A 182 -8.98 0.22 0.28
N ARG A 183 -9.87 -0.71 0.66
CA ARG A 183 -11.28 -0.41 0.99
C ARG A 183 -11.38 0.61 2.11
N PHE A 184 -10.49 0.52 3.11
CA PHE A 184 -10.52 1.40 4.27
C PHE A 184 -10.40 2.88 3.86
N GLU A 185 -9.33 3.21 3.14
CA GLU A 185 -9.09 4.59 2.70
C GLU A 185 -10.05 5.03 1.59
N ASN A 186 -10.37 4.15 0.66
CA ASN A 186 -11.34 4.45 -0.40
C ASN A 186 -12.74 4.78 0.17
N TYR A 187 -13.14 4.09 1.24
CA TYR A 187 -14.41 4.36 1.90
C TYR A 187 -14.40 5.72 2.61
N LEU A 188 -13.31 6.04 3.32
CA LEU A 188 -13.16 7.29 4.06
C LEU A 188 -13.00 8.49 3.11
N SER A 189 -12.14 8.39 2.10
CA SER A 189 -11.90 9.48 1.15
C SER A 189 -13.16 9.89 0.37
N GLY A 190 -14.02 8.92 0.08
CA GLY A 190 -15.28 9.18 -0.61
C GLY A 190 -16.39 9.80 0.26
N ARG A 191 -16.22 9.85 1.60
CA ARG A 191 -17.27 10.29 2.54
C ARG A 191 -16.84 11.40 3.49
N VAL A 192 -15.58 11.40 3.87
CA VAL A 192 -15.01 12.31 4.88
C VAL A 192 -13.60 12.76 4.47
N GLY A 193 -13.43 13.05 3.19
CA GLY A 193 -12.13 13.41 2.60
C GLY A 193 -11.46 14.62 3.27
N GLU A 194 -12.23 15.51 3.90
CA GLU A 194 -11.72 16.64 4.68
C GLU A 194 -10.91 16.24 5.92
N PHE A 195 -11.01 14.97 6.35
CA PHE A 195 -10.24 14.42 7.49
C PHE A 195 -9.00 13.63 7.06
N GLU A 196 -8.62 13.70 5.79
CA GLU A 196 -7.56 12.86 5.19
C GLU A 196 -6.25 12.84 5.98
N GLU A 197 -5.83 13.96 6.55
CA GLU A 197 -4.55 14.05 7.27
C GLU A 197 -4.63 13.68 8.76
N MET A 198 -5.81 13.34 9.26
CA MET A 198 -5.97 12.95 10.66
C MET A 198 -5.39 11.55 10.90
N THR A 199 -4.79 11.35 12.06
CA THR A 199 -4.33 10.02 12.50
C THR A 199 -5.51 9.06 12.60
N GLY A 200 -5.32 7.84 12.11
CA GLY A 200 -6.36 6.81 12.06
C GLY A 200 -7.16 6.78 10.77
N MET A 201 -6.89 7.67 9.81
CA MET A 201 -7.57 7.70 8.51
C MET A 201 -6.90 6.80 7.46
N THR A 202 -5.80 6.16 7.81
CA THR A 202 -5.13 5.18 6.94
C THR A 202 -4.88 3.87 7.66
N LEU A 203 -4.89 2.76 6.93
CA LEU A 203 -4.53 1.46 7.49
C LEU A 203 -3.05 1.40 7.95
N LEU A 204 -2.21 2.29 7.43
CA LEU A 204 -0.82 2.45 7.87
C LEU A 204 -0.70 2.89 9.33
N ASP A 205 -1.59 3.73 9.78
CA ASP A 205 -1.56 4.26 11.16
C ASP A 205 -1.69 3.15 12.21
N TYR A 206 -2.32 2.03 11.82
CA TYR A 206 -2.55 0.87 12.69
C TYR A 206 -1.43 -0.17 12.63
N LEU A 207 -0.54 -0.09 11.63
CA LEU A 207 0.56 -1.05 11.42
C LEU A 207 1.92 -0.33 11.26
N PRO A 208 2.36 0.48 12.25
CA PRO A 208 3.50 1.40 12.10
C PRO A 208 4.86 0.72 11.93
N ARG A 209 4.98 -0.57 12.25
CA ARG A 209 6.23 -1.34 12.06
C ARG A 209 6.38 -1.90 10.66
N TRP A 210 5.30 -1.89 9.86
CA TRP A 210 5.28 -2.46 8.52
C TRP A 210 5.54 -1.37 7.48
N ARG A 211 6.64 -1.48 6.75
CA ARG A 211 6.88 -0.65 5.57
C ARG A 211 5.86 -1.05 4.49
N ALA A 212 5.15 -0.10 3.92
CA ALA A 212 4.07 -0.40 2.99
C ALA A 212 4.27 0.25 1.62
N GLY A 213 3.93 -0.50 0.56
CA GLY A 213 4.02 -0.03 -0.82
C GLY A 213 3.14 -0.83 -1.76
N TRP A 214 3.06 -0.40 -3.03
CA TRP A 214 2.28 -1.12 -4.04
C TRP A 214 3.02 -2.32 -4.62
N VAL A 215 4.33 -2.24 -4.70
CA VAL A 215 5.18 -3.30 -5.25
C VAL A 215 6.51 -3.36 -4.49
N VAL A 216 7.03 -4.56 -4.34
CA VAL A 216 8.37 -4.80 -3.77
C VAL A 216 9.23 -5.45 -4.85
N HIS A 217 10.41 -4.91 -5.04
CA HIS A 217 11.43 -5.51 -5.90
C HIS A 217 12.61 -5.97 -5.06
N LEU A 218 12.96 -7.23 -5.16
CA LEU A 218 14.18 -7.78 -4.59
C LEU A 218 15.19 -8.03 -5.71
N ASN A 219 16.45 -7.66 -5.47
CA ASN A 219 17.56 -7.81 -6.41
C ASN A 219 17.23 -7.27 -7.82
N LYS A 220 16.61 -6.08 -7.88
CA LYS A 220 16.23 -5.40 -9.12
C LYS A 220 17.43 -5.27 -10.06
N GLU A 221 17.20 -5.47 -11.36
CA GLU A 221 18.22 -5.40 -12.43
C GLU A 221 19.30 -6.50 -12.38
N THR A 222 19.04 -7.59 -11.63
CA THR A 222 19.87 -8.80 -11.67
C THR A 222 19.13 -9.96 -12.34
N GLU A 223 19.82 -11.08 -12.60
CA GLU A 223 19.19 -12.31 -13.09
C GLU A 223 18.17 -12.90 -12.11
N SER A 224 18.28 -12.55 -10.82
CA SER A 224 17.40 -13.00 -9.74
C SER A 224 16.44 -11.91 -9.28
N TRP A 225 16.05 -11.02 -10.18
CA TRP A 225 15.04 -10.03 -9.91
C TRP A 225 13.69 -10.68 -9.57
N LEU A 226 13.20 -10.42 -8.37
CA LEU A 226 11.89 -10.85 -7.90
C LEU A 226 10.99 -9.64 -7.69
N THR A 227 9.84 -9.64 -8.35
CA THR A 227 8.77 -8.66 -8.15
C THR A 227 7.65 -9.28 -7.32
N ILE A 228 7.24 -8.59 -6.27
CA ILE A 228 6.17 -9.02 -5.37
C ILE A 228 5.09 -7.93 -5.39
N ARG A 229 3.89 -8.29 -5.78
CA ARG A 229 2.74 -7.41 -5.87
C ARG A 229 1.48 -8.20 -5.58
N HIS A 230 0.51 -7.60 -4.88
CA HIS A 230 -0.71 -8.32 -4.53
C HIS A 230 -1.45 -8.85 -5.76
N ARG A 231 -1.76 -8.01 -6.72
CA ARG A 231 -2.52 -8.45 -7.91
C ARG A 231 -1.61 -9.03 -8.99
N PRO A 232 -2.00 -10.15 -9.62
CA PRO A 232 -1.33 -10.63 -10.81
C PRO A 232 -1.49 -9.63 -11.98
N VAL A 233 -0.58 -9.69 -12.94
CA VAL A 233 -0.66 -8.90 -14.19
C VAL A 233 -1.77 -9.45 -15.09
N SER A 234 -2.09 -10.73 -14.95
CA SER A 234 -3.09 -11.44 -15.76
C SER A 234 -3.87 -12.40 -14.87
N GLY A 235 -5.18 -12.50 -15.08
CA GLY A 235 -6.05 -13.45 -14.37
C GLY A 235 -6.06 -14.85 -14.97
N GLY A 236 -6.99 -15.67 -14.48
CA GLY A 236 -7.27 -17.03 -14.97
C GLY A 236 -6.38 -18.13 -14.35
N ILE A 237 -6.44 -19.34 -14.92
CA ILE A 237 -5.74 -20.51 -14.38
C ILE A 237 -4.21 -20.41 -14.54
N HIS A 238 -3.75 -19.68 -15.54
CA HIS A 238 -2.34 -19.46 -15.84
C HIS A 238 -1.82 -18.12 -15.34
N ALA A 239 -2.46 -17.50 -14.34
CA ALA A 239 -2.13 -16.16 -13.86
C ALA A 239 -0.66 -16.00 -13.47
N SER A 240 -0.09 -16.95 -12.72
CA SER A 240 1.30 -16.92 -12.29
C SER A 240 2.27 -17.02 -13.47
N TYR A 241 2.01 -17.92 -14.42
CA TYR A 241 2.79 -18.04 -15.65
C TYR A 241 2.74 -16.76 -16.48
N ASN A 242 1.53 -16.26 -16.77
CA ASN A 242 1.32 -15.07 -17.57
C ASN A 242 1.89 -13.81 -16.94
N SER A 243 1.81 -13.71 -15.61
CA SER A 243 2.40 -12.57 -14.87
C SER A 243 3.92 -12.57 -14.99
N THR A 244 4.57 -13.73 -14.83
CA THR A 244 6.01 -13.88 -15.01
C THR A 244 6.45 -13.56 -16.43
N LEU A 245 5.73 -14.08 -17.42
CA LEU A 245 6.00 -13.83 -18.84
C LEU A 245 5.90 -12.33 -19.18
N ARG A 246 4.84 -11.67 -18.73
CA ARG A 246 4.60 -10.24 -19.03
C ARG A 246 5.52 -9.31 -18.23
N ALA A 247 5.86 -9.66 -17.00
CA ALA A 247 6.80 -8.90 -16.19
C ALA A 247 8.26 -9.07 -16.65
N GLY A 248 8.58 -10.18 -17.30
CA GLY A 248 9.94 -10.51 -17.74
C GLY A 248 10.90 -10.86 -16.60
N VAL A 249 10.40 -11.02 -15.36
CA VAL A 249 11.15 -11.34 -14.14
C VAL A 249 10.36 -12.34 -13.30
N SER A 250 10.94 -12.92 -12.25
CA SER A 250 10.18 -13.73 -11.31
C SER A 250 9.10 -12.87 -10.64
N TYR A 251 7.91 -13.43 -10.48
CA TYR A 251 6.74 -12.68 -10.05
C TYR A 251 5.95 -13.43 -8.97
N VAL A 252 5.76 -12.79 -7.82
CA VAL A 252 4.92 -13.30 -6.71
C VAL A 252 3.67 -12.45 -6.60
N HIS A 253 2.53 -13.11 -6.55
CA HIS A 253 1.24 -12.47 -6.31
C HIS A 253 0.39 -13.25 -5.31
N GLY A 254 -0.66 -12.63 -4.81
CA GLY A 254 -1.78 -13.22 -4.10
C GLY A 254 -3.05 -13.08 -4.91
N HIS A 255 -4.12 -12.63 -4.26
CA HIS A 255 -5.41 -12.25 -4.86
C HIS A 255 -6.26 -13.39 -5.42
N LEU A 256 -5.66 -14.45 -5.94
CA LEU A 256 -6.37 -15.59 -6.54
C LEU A 256 -6.42 -16.83 -5.63
N HIS A 257 -5.70 -16.81 -4.53
CA HIS A 257 -5.69 -17.81 -3.46
C HIS A 257 -5.29 -19.24 -3.92
N LYS A 258 -4.51 -19.41 -5.00
CA LYS A 258 -4.33 -20.74 -5.64
C LYS A 258 -3.16 -21.55 -5.11
N LEU A 259 -2.23 -20.97 -4.38
CA LEU A 259 -1.02 -21.58 -3.83
C LEU A 259 -0.27 -22.46 -4.84
N GLN A 260 0.54 -21.84 -5.68
CA GLN A 260 1.27 -22.57 -6.72
C GLN A 260 2.61 -21.93 -7.07
N VAL A 261 3.56 -22.73 -7.54
CA VAL A 261 4.80 -22.28 -8.17
C VAL A 261 4.82 -22.79 -9.61
N THR A 262 4.97 -21.86 -10.56
CA THR A 262 5.05 -22.16 -11.98
C THR A 262 6.42 -21.76 -12.52
N PRO A 263 7.29 -22.69 -12.89
CA PRO A 263 8.56 -22.39 -13.51
C PRO A 263 8.38 -21.94 -14.96
N TRP A 264 9.22 -21.02 -15.40
CA TRP A 264 9.33 -20.58 -16.79
C TRP A 264 10.80 -20.30 -17.14
N ALA A 265 11.22 -20.60 -18.34
CA ALA A 265 12.59 -20.38 -18.78
C ALA A 265 12.65 -19.88 -20.24
N ASP A 266 13.58 -18.99 -20.50
CA ASP A 266 14.00 -18.54 -21.82
C ASP A 266 15.54 -18.45 -21.88
N TYR A 267 16.09 -17.86 -22.94
CA TYR A 267 17.54 -17.68 -23.08
C TYR A 267 18.19 -16.81 -21.99
N ARG A 268 17.40 -16.06 -21.21
CA ARG A 268 17.87 -15.24 -20.09
C ARG A 268 17.85 -15.98 -18.75
N GLY A 269 17.43 -17.25 -18.74
CA GLY A 269 17.42 -18.09 -17.55
C GLY A 269 16.04 -18.47 -17.06
N ARG A 270 16.02 -19.15 -15.89
CA ARG A 270 14.80 -19.65 -15.25
C ARG A 270 14.20 -18.59 -14.32
N ARG A 271 12.88 -18.50 -14.35
CA ARG A 271 12.06 -17.63 -13.49
C ARG A 271 10.89 -18.39 -12.92
N TYR A 272 10.25 -17.80 -11.92
CA TYR A 272 9.14 -18.45 -11.23
C TYR A 272 7.97 -17.47 -11.09
N GLY A 273 6.79 -17.92 -11.47
CA GLY A 273 5.52 -17.31 -11.11
C GLY A 273 4.98 -17.99 -9.86
N VAL A 274 4.65 -17.22 -8.84
CA VAL A 274 4.18 -17.75 -7.56
C VAL A 274 2.86 -17.09 -7.19
N ASP A 275 1.85 -17.92 -6.91
CA ASP A 275 0.65 -17.51 -6.18
C ASP A 275 0.82 -18.00 -4.73
N THR A 276 0.76 -17.10 -3.78
CA THR A 276 1.03 -17.40 -2.37
C THR A 276 -0.15 -18.07 -1.66
N GLY A 277 -1.25 -18.32 -2.37
CA GLY A 277 -2.46 -18.85 -1.74
C GLY A 277 -3.12 -17.84 -0.81
N THR A 278 -3.64 -18.31 0.30
CA THR A 278 -4.27 -17.47 1.32
C THR A 278 -3.86 -17.88 2.73
N LEU A 279 -3.70 -16.93 3.65
CA LEU A 279 -3.59 -17.24 5.09
C LEU A 279 -4.96 -17.49 5.73
N ALA A 280 -6.06 -17.16 5.04
CA ALA A 280 -7.41 -17.44 5.51
C ALA A 280 -7.82 -18.90 5.24
N GLU A 281 -8.89 -19.35 5.90
CA GLU A 281 -9.57 -20.59 5.53
C GLU A 281 -10.40 -20.36 4.26
N PRO A 282 -10.27 -21.21 3.22
CA PRO A 282 -10.97 -21.01 1.94
C PRO A 282 -12.49 -20.89 2.04
N TYR A 283 -13.09 -21.47 3.07
CA TYR A 283 -14.53 -21.40 3.34
C TYR A 283 -14.84 -20.63 4.63
N GLY A 284 -13.97 -19.73 5.05
CA GLY A 284 -14.19 -18.88 6.19
C GLY A 284 -15.35 -17.88 5.98
N PRO A 285 -15.87 -17.29 7.06
CA PRO A 285 -17.05 -16.41 7.02
C PRO A 285 -16.85 -15.17 6.12
N GLN A 286 -15.61 -14.71 5.94
CA GLN A 286 -15.27 -13.62 5.03
C GLN A 286 -15.52 -13.95 3.55
N PHE A 287 -15.68 -15.23 3.22
CA PHE A 287 -15.87 -15.74 1.86
C PHE A 287 -17.26 -16.32 1.60
N ASN A 288 -18.24 -16.01 2.44
CA ASN A 288 -19.62 -16.46 2.26
C ASN A 288 -20.22 -16.12 0.89
N TYR A 289 -19.66 -15.10 0.20
CA TYR A 289 -20.06 -14.74 -1.15
C TYR A 289 -19.77 -15.83 -2.20
N CYS A 290 -18.99 -16.85 -1.87
CA CYS A 290 -18.79 -18.03 -2.73
C CYS A 290 -19.99 -19.00 -2.70
N GLU A 291 -20.99 -18.79 -1.81
CA GLU A 291 -22.25 -19.56 -1.75
C GLU A 291 -22.01 -21.07 -1.73
N ALA A 292 -20.98 -21.54 -1.01
CA ALA A 292 -20.53 -22.93 -0.97
C ALA A 292 -20.16 -23.55 -2.37
N GLY A 293 -19.97 -22.69 -3.38
CA GLY A 293 -19.46 -23.15 -4.68
C GLY A 293 -18.03 -23.70 -4.58
N PRO A 294 -17.62 -24.59 -5.49
CA PRO A 294 -16.26 -25.11 -5.49
C PRO A 294 -15.26 -23.99 -5.81
N VAL A 295 -14.38 -23.70 -4.87
CA VAL A 295 -13.28 -22.74 -5.08
C VAL A 295 -11.97 -23.49 -5.30
N ASN A 296 -11.14 -23.00 -6.20
CA ASN A 296 -9.78 -23.51 -6.42
C ASN A 296 -8.78 -22.70 -5.57
N TRP A 297 -9.06 -22.62 -4.26
CA TRP A 297 -8.26 -21.91 -3.30
C TRP A 297 -7.52 -22.88 -2.38
N ALA A 298 -6.33 -22.49 -1.96
CA ALA A 298 -5.51 -23.28 -1.06
C ALA A 298 -4.88 -22.39 0.02
N SER A 299 -5.00 -22.85 1.26
CA SER A 299 -4.41 -22.17 2.41
C SER A 299 -2.92 -22.52 2.51
N GLY A 300 -2.10 -21.48 2.71
CA GLY A 300 -0.65 -21.64 2.78
C GLY A 300 0.11 -20.36 2.48
N PHE A 301 1.40 -20.49 2.18
CA PHE A 301 2.29 -19.36 1.87
C PHE A 301 3.59 -19.82 1.19
N ALA A 302 4.37 -18.88 0.66
CA ALA A 302 5.63 -19.16 -0.03
C ALA A 302 6.85 -18.86 0.83
N VAL A 303 7.89 -19.65 0.63
CA VAL A 303 9.24 -19.49 1.20
C VAL A 303 10.21 -19.30 0.04
N VAL A 304 10.88 -18.17 -0.04
CA VAL A 304 11.85 -17.85 -1.08
C VAL A 304 13.23 -17.75 -0.47
N THR A 305 14.19 -18.49 -1.01
CA THR A 305 15.57 -18.52 -0.52
C THR A 305 16.51 -17.90 -1.56
N PHE A 306 17.42 -17.04 -1.10
CA PHE A 306 18.52 -16.51 -1.89
C PHE A 306 19.85 -17.05 -1.36
N VAL A 307 20.77 -17.43 -2.28
CA VAL A 307 22.13 -17.85 -1.99
C VAL A 307 23.08 -17.18 -2.98
N GLY A 308 24.03 -16.42 -2.49
CA GLY A 308 24.95 -15.65 -3.33
C GLY A 308 24.26 -14.66 -4.26
N GLY A 309 23.12 -14.11 -3.85
CA GLY A 309 22.27 -13.23 -4.67
C GLY A 309 21.38 -13.95 -5.69
N LYS A 310 21.46 -15.28 -5.78
CA LYS A 310 20.66 -16.08 -6.70
C LYS A 310 19.43 -16.66 -5.98
N MET A 311 18.27 -16.47 -6.58
CA MET A 311 17.00 -17.01 -6.08
C MET A 311 16.93 -18.50 -6.39
N LEU A 312 16.71 -19.32 -5.38
CA LEU A 312 16.39 -20.73 -5.54
C LEU A 312 14.92 -20.91 -5.93
N GLN A 313 14.54 -22.12 -6.32
CA GLN A 313 13.14 -22.45 -6.57
C GLN A 313 12.31 -22.16 -5.31
N PRO A 314 11.24 -21.36 -5.40
CA PRO A 314 10.36 -21.13 -4.26
C PRO A 314 9.72 -22.41 -3.75
N GLU A 315 9.60 -22.50 -2.43
CA GLU A 315 8.95 -23.59 -1.73
C GLU A 315 7.59 -23.13 -1.19
N LEU A 316 6.69 -24.05 -0.95
CA LEU A 316 5.37 -23.76 -0.38
C LEU A 316 5.19 -24.46 0.95
N CYS A 317 4.64 -23.76 1.92
CA CYS A 317 3.98 -24.35 3.07
C CYS A 317 2.50 -24.51 2.72
N VAL A 318 1.98 -25.72 2.81
CA VAL A 318 0.62 -26.08 2.38
C VAL A 318 -0.21 -26.49 3.59
N VAL A 319 -1.45 -26.04 3.67
CA VAL A 319 -2.40 -26.52 4.68
C VAL A 319 -3.33 -27.55 4.03
N GLU A 320 -3.26 -28.77 4.51
CA GLU A 320 -4.12 -29.86 4.10
C GLU A 320 -4.59 -30.67 5.30
N HIS A 321 -5.84 -31.09 5.26
CA HIS A 321 -6.47 -31.88 6.34
C HIS A 321 -6.33 -31.25 7.73
N GLY A 322 -6.43 -29.89 7.80
CA GLY A 322 -6.33 -29.14 9.04
C GLY A 322 -4.92 -29.05 9.65
N LYS A 323 -3.89 -29.38 8.88
CA LYS A 323 -2.48 -29.36 9.27
C LYS A 323 -1.62 -28.62 8.24
N ALA A 324 -0.59 -27.94 8.70
CA ALA A 324 0.38 -27.29 7.84
C ALA A 324 1.59 -28.19 7.58
N TRP A 325 2.03 -28.25 6.32
CA TRP A 325 3.13 -29.09 5.87
C TRP A 325 4.20 -28.28 5.16
N PHE A 326 5.45 -28.45 5.57
CA PHE A 326 6.60 -27.86 4.92
C PHE A 326 7.74 -28.88 4.81
N ARG A 327 8.27 -29.09 3.60
CA ARG A 327 9.34 -30.07 3.32
C ARG A 327 9.02 -31.47 3.86
N GLY A 328 7.76 -31.90 3.73
CA GLY A 328 7.29 -33.20 4.19
C GLY A 328 7.15 -33.38 5.71
N LYS A 329 7.24 -32.30 6.48
CA LYS A 329 7.06 -32.29 7.93
C LYS A 329 5.88 -31.43 8.31
N GLU A 330 5.14 -31.87 9.33
CA GLU A 330 4.12 -31.03 9.98
C GLU A 330 4.81 -29.88 10.71
N VAL A 331 4.24 -28.68 10.55
CA VAL A 331 4.81 -27.42 11.11
C VAL A 331 4.00 -26.95 12.28
#